data_caf3a82ae1fba9155ee6583b33aa9958
#
_entry.id   caf3a82ae1fba9155ee6583b33aa9958
#
_cell.length_a   1.000
_cell.length_b   1.000
_cell.length_c   1.000
_cell.angle_alpha   90.00
_cell.angle_beta   90.00
_cell.angle_gamma   90.00
#
_symmetry.space_group_name_H-M   'P 1'
#
loop_
_entity.id
_entity.type
_entity.pdbx_description
1 polymer ?
#
loop_
_entity_poly.entity_id
_entity_poly.type
_entity_poly.pdbx_seq_one_letter_code
_entity_poly.pdbx_strand_id
1 'polypeptide(L)'
;MAEKRNSRPPRNPGGGRKAPSCPVTAYARAIVDGKIVAGRLVRLACERHLADLKVGVKRGLVWDGAAARHAIDFFGHLRHSTGEWAGEPFVLQGWQQFVVGSLYGWKRKDRLRRFRTAYVEVARKNGKSVLLAGTALYALIADGEPGAHVYSAATTRDQARIVFGEAERMVAASSALQSRITRTVNNLA
;
A
#
# COMPACT_ATOMS: atom_id res chain seq x y z
N MET A 1 -40.91 39.25 36.94
CA MET A 1 -40.51 38.76 35.62
C MET A 1 -39.03 38.96 35.45
N ALA A 2 -38.22 37.91 35.61
CA ALA A 2 -36.76 38.00 35.52
C ALA A 2 -36.31 37.18 34.30
N GLU A 3 -35.65 37.88 33.37
CA GLU A 3 -35.20 37.42 32.08
C GLU A 3 -33.93 36.59 32.27
N LYS A 4 -33.98 35.28 31.92
CA LYS A 4 -32.84 34.37 31.94
C LYS A 4 -31.94 34.67 30.74
N ARG A 5 -30.81 35.33 30.96
CA ARG A 5 -29.72 35.45 29.98
C ARG A 5 -29.08 34.07 29.76
N ASN A 6 -29.25 33.59 28.55
CA ASN A 6 -28.66 32.34 28.04
C ASN A 6 -27.20 32.62 27.60
N SER A 7 -26.24 32.39 28.50
CA SER A 7 -24.80 32.50 28.18
C SER A 7 -24.31 31.23 27.50
N ARG A 8 -24.08 31.29 26.17
CA ARG A 8 -23.36 30.27 25.45
C ARG A 8 -21.91 30.18 25.93
N PRO A 9 -21.36 28.99 26.21
CA PRO A 9 -19.95 28.83 26.51
C PRO A 9 -19.06 29.21 25.31
N PRO A 10 -17.85 29.75 25.54
CA PRO A 10 -16.95 30.18 24.48
C PRO A 10 -16.54 28.98 23.62
N ARG A 11 -16.62 29.15 22.29
CA ARG A 11 -16.10 28.18 21.30
C ARG A 11 -14.58 28.10 21.47
N ASN A 12 -14.09 26.92 21.80
CA ASN A 12 -12.68 26.61 21.84
C ASN A 12 -12.09 26.79 20.41
N PRO A 13 -11.07 27.65 20.18
CA PRO A 13 -10.45 27.77 18.87
C PRO A 13 -9.71 26.47 18.57
N GLY A 14 -10.16 25.81 17.50
CA GLY A 14 -9.72 24.49 17.10
C GLY A 14 -8.20 24.37 17.02
N GLY A 15 -7.67 23.52 17.88
CA GLY A 15 -6.37 22.94 17.67
C GLY A 15 -6.40 22.16 16.36
N GLY A 16 -5.77 22.70 15.31
CA GLY A 16 -5.66 22.05 14.01
C GLY A 16 -5.01 20.69 14.19
N ARG A 17 -5.80 19.62 14.14
CA ARG A 17 -5.26 18.27 13.99
C ARG A 17 -4.47 18.26 12.69
N LYS A 18 -3.13 18.27 12.77
CA LYS A 18 -2.29 17.99 11.60
C LYS A 18 -2.82 16.72 10.98
N ALA A 19 -3.23 16.81 9.71
CA ALA A 19 -3.64 15.63 8.95
C ALA A 19 -2.58 14.54 9.15
N PRO A 20 -2.96 13.28 9.41
CA PRO A 20 -2.00 12.21 9.66
C PRO A 20 -1.00 12.18 8.51
N SER A 21 0.28 12.27 8.83
CA SER A 21 1.35 12.28 7.84
C SER A 21 1.24 11.03 6.98
N CYS A 22 1.36 11.18 5.66
CA CYS A 22 1.35 10.04 4.73
C CYS A 22 2.39 9.01 5.20
N PRO A 23 2.02 7.74 5.43
CA PRO A 23 2.92 6.74 5.98
C PRO A 23 4.17 6.53 5.12
N VAL A 24 4.03 6.65 3.80
CA VAL A 24 5.15 6.59 2.84
C VAL A 24 6.18 7.68 3.12
N THR A 25 5.72 8.92 3.28
CA THR A 25 6.60 10.07 3.55
C THR A 25 7.17 10.01 4.97
N ALA A 26 6.38 9.54 5.95
CA ALA A 26 6.85 9.35 7.32
C ALA A 26 7.99 8.33 7.39
N TYR A 27 7.83 7.19 6.74
CA TYR A 27 8.87 6.17 6.64
C TYR A 27 10.13 6.72 5.95
N ALA A 28 9.97 7.39 4.80
CA ALA A 28 11.10 7.97 4.07
C ALA A 28 11.89 8.96 4.93
N ARG A 29 11.22 9.83 5.68
CA ARG A 29 11.88 10.75 6.62
C ARG A 29 12.62 10.00 7.73
N ALA A 30 12.00 8.99 8.34
CA ALA A 30 12.62 8.22 9.41
C ALA A 30 13.92 7.53 8.95
N ILE A 31 13.97 7.04 7.70
CA ILE A 31 15.18 6.48 7.09
C ILE A 31 16.24 7.56 6.88
N VAL A 32 15.87 8.70 6.27
CA VAL A 32 16.83 9.76 5.95
C VAL A 32 17.38 10.42 7.22
N ASP A 33 16.53 10.61 8.22
CA ASP A 33 16.90 11.13 9.56
C ASP A 33 17.73 10.13 10.40
N GLY A 34 17.94 8.89 9.91
CA GLY A 34 18.70 7.86 10.64
C GLY A 34 17.96 7.20 11.79
N LYS A 35 16.65 7.44 11.95
CA LYS A 35 15.81 6.81 12.99
C LYS A 35 15.54 5.33 12.71
N ILE A 36 15.61 4.93 11.45
CA ILE A 36 15.50 3.54 11.00
C ILE A 36 16.76 3.22 10.22
N VAL A 37 17.44 2.14 10.62
CA VAL A 37 18.62 1.64 9.90
C VAL A 37 18.17 1.00 8.58
N ALA A 38 18.82 1.39 7.48
CA ALA A 38 18.52 0.86 6.16
C ALA A 38 19.76 0.83 5.26
N GLY A 39 19.77 -0.13 4.35
CA GLY A 39 20.80 -0.22 3.32
C GLY A 39 20.80 0.97 2.36
N ARG A 40 21.91 1.14 1.65
CA ARG A 40 22.14 2.28 0.73
C ARG A 40 21.01 2.47 -0.28
N LEU A 41 20.52 1.39 -0.92
CA LEU A 41 19.51 1.49 -1.96
C LEU A 41 18.15 1.93 -1.41
N VAL A 42 17.77 1.46 -0.22
CA VAL A 42 16.54 1.90 0.47
C VAL A 42 16.64 3.38 0.83
N ARG A 43 17.79 3.84 1.35
CA ARG A 43 18.02 5.25 1.64
C ARG A 43 17.89 6.12 0.39
N LEU A 44 18.54 5.73 -0.72
CA LEU A 44 18.43 6.45 -2.00
C LEU A 44 16.98 6.50 -2.53
N ALA A 45 16.19 5.43 -2.35
CA ALA A 45 14.79 5.44 -2.73
C ALA A 45 13.96 6.42 -1.88
N CYS A 46 14.24 6.50 -0.57
CA CYS A 46 13.60 7.44 0.35
C CYS A 46 14.01 8.90 0.05
N GLU A 47 15.29 9.16 -0.18
CA GLU A 47 15.80 10.48 -0.57
C GLU A 47 15.16 10.95 -1.89
N ARG A 48 15.07 10.06 -2.89
CA ARG A 48 14.38 10.34 -4.15
C ARG A 48 12.91 10.71 -3.91
N HIS A 49 12.19 9.96 -3.09
CA HIS A 49 10.79 10.27 -2.75
C HIS A 49 10.68 11.69 -2.16
N LEU A 50 11.49 12.02 -1.18
CA LEU A 50 11.47 13.33 -0.52
C LEU A 50 11.89 14.48 -1.45
N ALA A 51 12.87 14.25 -2.32
CA ALA A 51 13.28 15.22 -3.34
C ALA A 51 12.17 15.45 -4.38
N ASP A 52 11.53 14.38 -4.86
CA ASP A 52 10.48 14.49 -5.87
C ASP A 52 9.20 15.13 -5.30
N LEU A 53 8.91 15.02 -4.01
CA LEU A 53 7.84 15.80 -3.37
C LEU A 53 8.08 17.31 -3.48
N LYS A 54 9.35 17.76 -3.51
CA LYS A 54 9.73 19.19 -3.62
C LYS A 54 9.78 19.68 -5.06
N VAL A 55 10.36 18.89 -5.96
CA VAL A 55 10.68 19.34 -7.33
C VAL A 55 10.07 18.49 -8.44
N GLY A 56 9.36 17.42 -8.11
CA GLY A 56 8.84 16.44 -9.06
C GLY A 56 7.87 17.04 -10.06
N VAL A 57 7.10 18.06 -9.68
CA VAL A 57 6.16 18.77 -10.58
C VAL A 57 6.87 19.35 -11.80
N LYS A 58 8.09 19.88 -11.61
CA LYS A 58 8.92 20.40 -12.74
C LYS A 58 9.33 19.28 -13.72
N ARG A 59 9.35 18.03 -13.25
CA ARG A 59 9.67 16.84 -14.04
C ARG A 59 8.41 16.09 -14.51
N GLY A 60 7.23 16.69 -14.35
CA GLY A 60 5.97 16.06 -14.73
C GLY A 60 5.51 14.94 -13.82
N LEU A 61 5.96 14.94 -12.57
CA LEU A 61 5.59 13.96 -11.55
C LEU A 61 4.58 14.57 -10.58
N VAL A 62 3.58 13.80 -10.19
CA VAL A 62 2.55 14.19 -9.24
C VAL A 62 2.45 13.13 -8.15
N TRP A 63 2.44 13.56 -6.90
CA TRP A 63 2.17 12.68 -5.77
C TRP A 63 0.67 12.63 -5.50
N ASP A 64 0.07 11.46 -5.67
CA ASP A 64 -1.31 11.16 -5.32
C ASP A 64 -1.34 10.41 -3.99
N GLY A 65 -1.46 11.17 -2.91
CA GLY A 65 -1.49 10.59 -1.56
C GLY A 65 -2.76 9.77 -1.29
N ALA A 66 -3.87 10.05 -1.99
CA ALA A 66 -5.10 9.28 -1.87
C ALA A 66 -4.94 7.90 -2.51
N ALA A 67 -4.37 7.82 -3.71
CA ALA A 67 -4.07 6.56 -4.36
C ALA A 67 -3.07 5.71 -3.56
N ALA A 68 -2.03 6.35 -2.99
CA ALA A 68 -1.07 5.67 -2.11
C ALA A 68 -1.77 5.06 -0.89
N ARG A 69 -2.63 5.82 -0.24
CA ARG A 69 -3.39 5.37 0.93
C ARG A 69 -4.36 4.25 0.57
N HIS A 70 -5.13 4.41 -0.51
CA HIS A 70 -6.06 3.39 -0.99
C HIS A 70 -5.36 2.04 -1.22
N ALA A 71 -4.17 2.05 -1.85
CA ALA A 71 -3.39 0.84 -2.05
C ALA A 71 -2.90 0.22 -0.73
N ILE A 72 -2.46 1.03 0.23
CA ILE A 72 -2.04 0.55 1.56
C ILE A 72 -3.22 0.00 2.35
N ASP A 73 -4.34 0.71 2.40
CA ASP A 73 -5.52 0.35 3.18
C ASP A 73 -6.18 -0.93 2.67
N PHE A 74 -6.07 -1.21 1.36
CA PHE A 74 -6.54 -2.47 0.77
C PHE A 74 -5.99 -3.70 1.48
N PHE A 75 -4.72 -3.66 1.90
CA PHE A 75 -4.10 -4.80 2.60
C PHE A 75 -4.77 -5.11 3.94
N GLY A 76 -5.39 -4.13 4.59
CA GLY A 76 -6.17 -4.35 5.80
C GLY A 76 -7.42 -5.24 5.60
N HIS A 77 -7.89 -5.40 4.36
CA HIS A 77 -8.97 -6.31 4.00
C HIS A 77 -8.49 -7.75 3.75
N LEU A 78 -7.18 -7.93 3.59
CA LEU A 78 -6.56 -9.25 3.45
C LEU A 78 -6.34 -9.87 4.83
N ARG A 79 -6.31 -11.20 4.86
CA ARG A 79 -6.02 -11.98 6.07
C ARG A 79 -4.74 -12.79 5.87
N HIS A 80 -3.99 -12.96 6.95
CA HIS A 80 -2.92 -13.94 6.97
C HIS A 80 -3.49 -15.33 6.73
N SER A 81 -2.90 -16.08 5.80
CA SER A 81 -3.42 -17.38 5.38
C SER A 81 -2.82 -18.54 6.16
N THR A 82 -1.66 -18.33 6.80
CA THR A 82 -0.86 -19.39 7.45
C THR A 82 -0.09 -18.84 8.65
N GLY A 83 0.38 -19.75 9.50
CA GLY A 83 1.19 -19.44 10.68
C GLY A 83 0.36 -18.98 11.87
N GLU A 84 1.04 -18.45 12.89
CA GLU A 84 0.43 -17.97 14.14
C GLU A 84 -0.55 -16.78 13.95
N TRP A 85 -0.42 -16.06 12.83
CA TRP A 85 -1.27 -14.92 12.47
C TRP A 85 -2.44 -15.30 11.55
N ALA A 86 -2.67 -16.59 11.30
CA ALA A 86 -3.75 -17.03 10.40
C ALA A 86 -5.11 -16.47 10.83
N GLY A 87 -5.81 -15.81 9.89
CA GLY A 87 -7.09 -15.15 10.15
C GLY A 87 -6.99 -13.68 10.59
N GLU A 88 -5.82 -13.23 11.10
CA GLU A 88 -5.61 -11.83 11.47
C GLU A 88 -5.48 -10.92 10.23
N PRO A 89 -5.88 -9.63 10.33
CA PRO A 89 -5.70 -8.67 9.26
C PRO A 89 -4.23 -8.53 8.87
N PHE A 90 -3.96 -8.45 7.55
CA PHE A 90 -2.61 -8.23 7.07
C PHE A 90 -2.24 -6.75 7.13
N VAL A 91 -1.50 -6.37 8.16
CA VAL A 91 -1.03 -5.00 8.36
C VAL A 91 0.35 -4.83 7.75
N LEU A 92 0.46 -3.97 6.74
CA LEU A 92 1.74 -3.64 6.09
C LEU A 92 2.71 -2.98 7.07
N GLN A 93 3.93 -3.50 7.14
CA GLN A 93 5.04 -2.86 7.85
C GLN A 93 5.50 -1.58 7.11
N GLY A 94 6.22 -0.70 7.79
CA GLY A 94 6.62 0.60 7.24
C GLY A 94 7.33 0.52 5.88
N TRP A 95 8.24 -0.44 5.69
CA TRP A 95 8.92 -0.64 4.41
C TRP A 95 7.97 -1.13 3.30
N GLN A 96 7.00 -1.99 3.64
CA GLN A 96 5.98 -2.46 2.71
C GLN A 96 5.04 -1.32 2.31
N GLN A 97 4.62 -0.49 3.27
CA GLN A 97 3.83 0.71 3.00
C GLN A 97 4.57 1.68 2.09
N PHE A 98 5.90 1.84 2.29
CA PHE A 98 6.73 2.67 1.43
C PHE A 98 6.78 2.14 0.00
N VAL A 99 6.95 0.83 -0.19
CA VAL A 99 6.98 0.19 -1.52
C VAL A 99 5.62 0.33 -2.20
N VAL A 100 4.55 -0.19 -1.58
CA VAL A 100 3.20 -0.19 -2.15
C VAL A 100 2.72 1.23 -2.42
N GLY A 101 2.81 2.11 -1.42
CA GLY A 101 2.36 3.49 -1.58
C GLY A 101 3.18 4.27 -2.62
N SER A 102 4.47 4.00 -2.78
CA SER A 102 5.28 4.62 -3.84
C SER A 102 4.87 4.16 -5.23
N LEU A 103 4.60 2.87 -5.42
CA LEU A 103 4.19 2.30 -6.70
C LEU A 103 2.87 2.90 -7.21
N TYR A 104 1.90 3.06 -6.32
CA TYR A 104 0.56 3.50 -6.69
C TYR A 104 0.33 5.01 -6.51
N GLY A 105 1.09 5.66 -5.61
CA GLY A 105 0.95 7.09 -5.35
C GLY A 105 1.71 7.99 -6.30
N TRP A 106 2.83 7.57 -6.88
CA TRP A 106 3.52 8.40 -7.85
C TRP A 106 2.91 8.26 -9.25
N LYS A 107 2.42 9.39 -9.78
CA LYS A 107 1.81 9.50 -11.11
C LYS A 107 2.64 10.42 -12.01
N ARG A 108 2.46 10.26 -13.31
CA ARG A 108 2.90 11.20 -14.34
C ARG A 108 1.80 12.22 -14.64
N LYS A 109 2.06 13.21 -15.48
CA LYS A 109 1.06 14.22 -15.92
C LYS A 109 -0.17 13.58 -16.56
N ASP A 110 0.01 12.48 -17.29
CA ASP A 110 -1.05 11.69 -17.92
C ASP A 110 -1.85 10.83 -16.94
N ARG A 111 -1.65 10.99 -15.66
CA ARG A 111 -2.28 10.22 -14.59
C ARG A 111 -1.85 8.75 -14.51
N LEU A 112 -1.03 8.26 -15.42
CA LEU A 112 -0.50 6.91 -15.39
C LEU A 112 0.56 6.76 -14.28
N ARG A 113 0.77 5.52 -13.83
CA ARG A 113 1.79 5.22 -12.83
C ARG A 113 3.17 5.62 -13.31
N ARG A 114 3.94 6.26 -12.45
CA ARG A 114 5.34 6.60 -12.72
C ARG A 114 6.21 5.36 -12.86
N PHE A 115 6.03 4.42 -11.92
CA PHE A 115 6.83 3.21 -11.88
C PHE A 115 6.15 2.10 -12.67
N ARG A 116 6.82 1.62 -13.70
CA ARG A 116 6.41 0.47 -14.53
C ARG A 116 7.11 -0.81 -14.09
N THR A 117 8.24 -0.66 -13.41
CA THR A 117 9.05 -1.76 -12.90
C THR A 117 9.46 -1.45 -11.47
N ALA A 118 9.38 -2.45 -10.61
CA ALA A 118 9.89 -2.40 -9.25
C ALA A 118 10.77 -3.62 -9.00
N TYR A 119 11.96 -3.38 -8.47
CA TYR A 119 12.84 -4.43 -7.98
C TYR A 119 12.81 -4.42 -6.45
N VAL A 120 12.38 -5.53 -5.85
CA VAL A 120 12.26 -5.69 -4.41
C VAL A 120 13.07 -6.89 -3.96
N GLU A 121 14.19 -6.63 -3.30
CA GLU A 121 15.05 -7.65 -2.73
C GLU A 121 14.95 -7.63 -1.21
N VAL A 122 14.52 -8.75 -0.63
CA VAL A 122 14.43 -8.93 0.82
C VAL A 122 14.83 -10.37 1.16
N ALA A 123 15.38 -10.56 2.35
CA ALA A 123 15.76 -11.87 2.86
C ALA A 123 14.56 -12.82 2.94
N ARG A 124 14.83 -14.12 3.03
CA ARG A 124 13.78 -15.14 3.24
C ARG A 124 13.01 -14.86 4.54
N LYS A 125 11.74 -15.29 4.59
CA LYS A 125 10.83 -15.17 5.75
C LYS A 125 10.43 -13.74 6.12
N ASN A 126 10.62 -12.76 5.23
CA ASN A 126 10.18 -11.37 5.43
C ASN A 126 8.88 -11.01 4.69
N GLY A 127 7.98 -11.96 4.49
CA GLY A 127 6.65 -11.69 3.93
C GLY A 127 6.60 -11.31 2.43
N LYS A 128 7.66 -11.61 1.66
CA LYS A 128 7.74 -11.23 0.23
C LYS A 128 6.60 -11.82 -0.60
N SER A 129 6.32 -13.13 -0.47
CA SER A 129 5.27 -13.80 -1.25
C SER A 129 3.89 -13.26 -0.89
N VAL A 130 3.64 -13.00 0.39
CA VAL A 130 2.39 -12.41 0.90
C VAL A 130 2.21 -10.99 0.36
N LEU A 131 3.27 -10.17 0.38
CA LEU A 131 3.24 -8.82 -0.19
C LEU A 131 2.94 -8.84 -1.69
N LEU A 132 3.58 -9.74 -2.45
CA LEU A 132 3.35 -9.88 -3.89
C LEU A 132 1.92 -10.38 -4.18
N ALA A 133 1.42 -11.35 -3.43
CA ALA A 133 0.05 -11.84 -3.57
C ALA A 133 -0.99 -10.74 -3.30
N GLY A 134 -0.83 -9.98 -2.22
CA GLY A 134 -1.69 -8.83 -1.92
C GLY A 134 -1.60 -7.73 -2.98
N THR A 135 -0.41 -7.46 -3.52
CA THR A 135 -0.23 -6.49 -4.62
C THR A 135 -0.91 -6.98 -5.90
N ALA A 136 -0.85 -8.27 -6.19
CA ALA A 136 -1.53 -8.89 -7.33
C ALA A 136 -3.05 -8.78 -7.21
N LEU A 137 -3.61 -9.07 -6.04
CA LEU A 137 -5.04 -8.91 -5.76
C LEU A 137 -5.48 -7.45 -5.86
N TYR A 138 -4.69 -6.51 -5.34
CA TYR A 138 -4.97 -5.08 -5.49
C TYR A 138 -5.04 -4.67 -6.96
N ALA A 139 -4.03 -5.07 -7.75
CA ALA A 139 -3.97 -4.76 -9.18
C ALA A 139 -5.12 -5.39 -9.98
N LEU A 140 -5.62 -6.55 -9.54
CA LEU A 140 -6.71 -7.25 -10.21
C LEU A 140 -8.07 -6.60 -9.98
N ILE A 141 -8.37 -6.17 -8.72
CA ILE A 141 -9.75 -5.80 -8.33
C ILE A 141 -9.91 -4.39 -7.78
N ALA A 142 -8.84 -3.68 -7.43
CA ALA A 142 -8.94 -2.43 -6.69
C ALA A 142 -8.15 -1.25 -7.31
N ASP A 143 -7.29 -1.49 -8.28
CA ASP A 143 -6.49 -0.46 -8.96
C ASP A 143 -7.31 0.33 -10.01
N GLY A 144 -8.53 -0.16 -10.34
CA GLY A 144 -9.43 0.52 -11.26
C GLY A 144 -9.09 0.34 -12.75
N GLU A 145 -8.24 -0.62 -13.10
CA GLU A 145 -7.91 -0.96 -14.49
C GLU A 145 -8.95 -1.93 -15.06
N PRO A 146 -9.77 -1.52 -16.05
CA PRO A 146 -10.74 -2.42 -16.67
C PRO A 146 -10.05 -3.57 -17.40
N GLY A 147 -10.48 -4.82 -17.15
CA GLY A 147 -9.90 -5.99 -17.79
C GLY A 147 -8.47 -6.28 -17.34
N ALA A 148 -8.11 -5.94 -16.11
CA ALA A 148 -6.78 -6.17 -15.57
C ALA A 148 -6.39 -7.65 -15.63
N HIS A 149 -5.18 -7.93 -16.11
CA HIS A 149 -4.56 -9.24 -16.08
C HIS A 149 -3.28 -9.18 -15.24
N VAL A 150 -3.15 -10.10 -14.28
CA VAL A 150 -1.97 -10.21 -13.43
C VAL A 150 -1.36 -11.60 -13.58
N TYR A 151 -0.08 -11.63 -13.90
CA TYR A 151 0.66 -12.87 -14.13
C TYR A 151 1.77 -13.05 -13.11
N SER A 152 1.90 -14.27 -12.59
CA SER A 152 3.06 -14.69 -11.79
C SER A 152 3.96 -15.57 -12.66
N ALA A 153 5.23 -15.21 -12.76
CA ALA A 153 6.23 -15.95 -13.51
C ALA A 153 7.47 -16.23 -12.65
N ALA A 154 8.06 -17.37 -12.84
CA ALA A 154 9.31 -17.78 -12.19
C ALA A 154 10.05 -18.80 -13.09
N THR A 155 11.24 -19.25 -12.67
CA THR A 155 12.03 -20.25 -13.40
C THR A 155 11.34 -21.60 -13.49
N THR A 156 10.48 -21.93 -12.50
CA THR A 156 9.65 -23.14 -12.53
C THR A 156 8.20 -22.80 -12.25
N ARG A 157 7.27 -23.64 -12.75
CA ARG A 157 5.83 -23.50 -12.51
C ARG A 157 5.51 -23.52 -11.01
N ASP A 158 6.15 -24.39 -10.24
CA ASP A 158 5.90 -24.50 -8.81
C ASP A 158 6.29 -23.22 -8.04
N GLN A 159 7.41 -22.60 -8.43
CA GLN A 159 7.81 -21.31 -7.86
C GLN A 159 6.83 -20.19 -8.23
N ALA A 160 6.33 -20.15 -9.47
CA ALA A 160 5.30 -19.19 -9.87
C ALA A 160 3.99 -19.39 -9.09
N ARG A 161 3.61 -20.64 -8.81
CA ARG A 161 2.43 -20.99 -8.01
C ARG A 161 2.51 -20.55 -6.55
N ILE A 162 3.68 -20.30 -5.99
CA ILE A 162 3.79 -19.84 -4.59
C ILE A 162 3.02 -18.54 -4.37
N VAL A 163 3.18 -17.55 -5.24
CA VAL A 163 2.49 -16.25 -5.13
C VAL A 163 1.00 -16.42 -5.45
N PHE A 164 0.67 -17.18 -6.48
CA PHE A 164 -0.71 -17.45 -6.84
C PHE A 164 -1.46 -18.21 -5.73
N GLY A 165 -0.89 -19.27 -5.18
CA GLY A 165 -1.47 -20.02 -4.08
C GLY A 165 -1.64 -19.21 -2.80
N GLU A 166 -0.76 -18.23 -2.56
CA GLU A 166 -0.94 -17.29 -1.46
C GLU A 166 -2.15 -16.37 -1.70
N ALA A 167 -2.30 -15.85 -2.93
CA ALA A 167 -3.46 -15.06 -3.32
C ALA A 167 -4.76 -15.85 -3.18
N GLU A 168 -4.79 -17.13 -3.64
CA GLU A 168 -5.95 -18.03 -3.45
C GLU A 168 -6.34 -18.19 -1.99
N ARG A 169 -5.36 -18.40 -1.09
CA ARG A 169 -5.62 -18.53 0.35
C ARG A 169 -6.16 -17.23 0.95
N MET A 170 -5.63 -16.07 0.55
CA MET A 170 -6.15 -14.76 0.98
C MET A 170 -7.60 -14.55 0.54
N VAL A 171 -7.94 -14.93 -0.70
CA VAL A 171 -9.34 -14.88 -1.17
C VAL A 171 -10.21 -15.80 -0.35
N ALA A 172 -9.78 -17.04 -0.11
CA ALA A 172 -10.53 -18.00 0.70
C ALA A 172 -10.72 -17.57 2.16
N ALA A 173 -9.81 -16.76 2.70
CA ALA A 173 -9.89 -16.24 4.07
C ALA A 173 -10.74 -14.97 4.22
N SER A 174 -11.25 -14.38 3.12
CA SER A 174 -12.00 -13.12 3.14
C SER A 174 -13.33 -13.24 2.38
N SER A 175 -14.45 -13.18 3.10
CA SER A 175 -15.80 -13.22 2.48
C SER A 175 -16.04 -12.08 1.49
N ALA A 176 -15.47 -10.90 1.76
CA ALA A 176 -15.54 -9.74 0.88
C ALA A 176 -14.79 -9.97 -0.46
N LEU A 177 -13.72 -10.75 -0.46
CA LEU A 177 -13.01 -11.12 -1.68
C LEU A 177 -13.69 -12.28 -2.41
N GLN A 178 -14.21 -13.26 -1.69
CA GLN A 178 -14.95 -14.38 -2.27
C GLN A 178 -16.17 -13.94 -3.07
N SER A 179 -16.85 -12.86 -2.64
CA SER A 179 -17.99 -12.30 -3.38
C SER A 179 -17.61 -11.58 -4.68
N ARG A 180 -16.34 -11.28 -4.87
CA ARG A 180 -15.84 -10.48 -6.02
C ARG A 180 -14.93 -11.26 -6.95
N ILE A 181 -14.36 -12.36 -6.49
CA ILE A 181 -13.36 -13.15 -7.21
C ILE A 181 -13.85 -14.58 -7.35
N THR A 182 -14.05 -15.01 -8.58
CA THR A 182 -14.33 -16.42 -8.88
C THR A 182 -13.04 -17.20 -8.99
N ARG A 183 -12.93 -18.28 -8.24
CA ARG A 183 -11.78 -19.15 -8.26
C ARG A 183 -11.96 -20.28 -9.25
N THR A 184 -11.01 -20.47 -10.14
CA THR A 184 -10.87 -21.66 -10.98
C THR A 184 -9.53 -22.36 -10.70
N VAL A 185 -9.28 -23.52 -11.29
CA VAL A 185 -8.09 -24.34 -11.01
C VAL A 185 -6.77 -23.58 -11.22
N ASN A 186 -6.73 -22.64 -12.15
CA ASN A 186 -5.51 -21.91 -12.51
C ASN A 186 -5.69 -20.39 -12.54
N ASN A 187 -6.87 -19.87 -12.25
CA ASN A 187 -7.17 -18.44 -12.36
C ASN A 187 -8.01 -17.93 -11.17
N LEU A 188 -7.82 -16.65 -10.85
CA LEU A 188 -8.73 -15.83 -10.05
C LEU A 188 -9.29 -14.75 -10.99
N ALA A 189 -10.60 -14.68 -11.13
CA ALA A 189 -11.31 -13.73 -11.98
C ALA A 189 -12.48 -13.09 -11.25
#